data_85b65959f8d90a52a0898cf073b72d1b
#
_entry.id   85b65959f8d90a52a0898cf073b72d1b
#
_cell.length_a   1.000
_cell.length_b   1.000
_cell.length_c   1.000
_cell.angle_alpha   90.00
_cell.angle_beta   90.00
_cell.angle_gamma   90.00
#
_symmetry.space_group_name_H-M   'P 1'
#
loop_
_entity.id
_entity.type
_entity.pdbx_description
1 polymer ?
#
loop_
_entity_poly.entity_id
_entity_poly.type
_entity_poly.pdbx_seq_one_letter_code
_entity_poly.pdbx_strand_id
1 'polypeptide(L)'
;MTAQVPVPIDLVATDLDGTLLTGDGELGDRVRAAVRRAQEHGVHVAFVTGRPFRETISMLARAGLRGFTAASNGALISDEGGRIRYEQVLTAASAGWAVERLRAGIGSVSIGAVSAEELALDPDFPADLASNWRDQLGAGSVPDLVRGGRVLKLLVAHPRRSAGELAAATAELLGEDFAVTYSTTRFLEVSHRAADKGVAVELIADALQVELSRVACVGDMPNDLPMLGRGGLAVAVANAADSVLAAADLVIPTNEEHGVATLLDAVVEQRKAARAGARERPSNPPPQREVDCSDSVWTLEAPAPEPIRRRPTT
;
A
#
# COMPACT_ATOMS: atom_id res chain seq x y z
N MET A 1 -15.46 22.73 -2.61
CA MET A 1 -15.13 23.00 -1.18
C MET A 1 -13.69 22.55 -0.99
N THR A 2 -12.79 23.42 -0.51
CA THR A 2 -11.42 23.04 -0.17
C THR A 2 -11.45 22.16 1.09
N ALA A 3 -10.95 20.95 1.01
CA ALA A 3 -10.80 20.07 2.16
C ALA A 3 -9.92 20.79 3.20
N GLN A 4 -10.42 20.97 4.40
CA GLN A 4 -9.62 21.57 5.48
C GLN A 4 -8.86 20.44 6.16
N VAL A 5 -7.54 20.43 6.03
CA VAL A 5 -6.67 19.44 6.68
C VAL A 5 -6.45 19.86 8.14
N PRO A 6 -6.89 19.04 9.13
CA PRO A 6 -6.93 19.48 10.52
C PRO A 6 -5.57 19.52 11.23
N VAL A 7 -4.58 18.81 10.68
CA VAL A 7 -3.22 18.68 11.27
C VAL A 7 -2.15 18.95 10.22
N PRO A 8 -0.94 19.41 10.61
CA PRO A 8 0.17 19.55 9.67
C PRO A 8 0.59 18.19 9.11
N ILE A 9 0.67 18.09 7.79
CA ILE A 9 1.06 16.85 7.09
C ILE A 9 2.42 17.02 6.41
N ASP A 10 3.32 16.06 6.64
CA ASP A 10 4.64 15.98 6.01
C ASP A 10 4.77 14.80 5.05
N LEU A 11 3.93 13.75 5.24
CA LEU A 11 3.87 12.58 4.38
C LEU A 11 2.41 12.26 4.04
N VAL A 12 2.13 12.07 2.75
CA VAL A 12 0.88 11.47 2.28
C VAL A 12 1.19 10.06 1.76
N ALA A 13 0.70 9.04 2.45
CA ALA A 13 0.75 7.65 2.01
C ALA A 13 -0.60 7.31 1.34
N THR A 14 -0.57 6.98 0.06
CA THR A 14 -1.79 6.75 -0.73
C THR A 14 -1.80 5.36 -1.34
N ASP A 15 -2.95 4.69 -1.29
CA ASP A 15 -3.21 3.56 -2.18
C ASP A 15 -3.29 4.04 -3.64
N LEU A 16 -3.25 3.10 -4.58
CA LEU A 16 -3.29 3.34 -6.01
C LEU A 16 -4.67 3.05 -6.61
N ASP A 17 -5.07 1.79 -6.62
CA ASP A 17 -6.28 1.33 -7.33
C ASP A 17 -7.55 1.76 -6.61
N GLY A 18 -8.43 2.48 -7.31
CA GLY A 18 -9.65 3.03 -6.69
C GLY A 18 -9.41 4.24 -5.79
N THR A 19 -8.15 4.64 -5.56
CA THR A 19 -7.77 5.76 -4.71
C THR A 19 -7.04 6.86 -5.50
N LEU A 20 -5.80 6.62 -5.93
CA LEU A 20 -5.01 7.58 -6.71
C LEU A 20 -5.31 7.50 -8.21
N LEU A 21 -5.52 6.27 -8.70
CA LEU A 21 -5.82 5.96 -10.11
C LEU A 21 -7.31 6.04 -10.37
N THR A 22 -7.68 6.39 -11.60
CA THR A 22 -9.04 6.28 -12.12
C THR A 22 -9.44 4.81 -12.33
N GLY A 23 -10.71 4.54 -12.57
CA GLY A 23 -11.24 3.16 -12.70
C GLY A 23 -10.69 2.40 -13.90
N ASP A 24 -10.12 3.07 -14.90
CA ASP A 24 -9.38 2.49 -16.02
C ASP A 24 -7.90 2.22 -15.68
N GLY A 25 -7.47 2.50 -14.44
CA GLY A 25 -6.10 2.28 -13.96
C GLY A 25 -5.10 3.37 -14.40
N GLU A 26 -5.58 4.49 -14.89
CA GLU A 26 -4.75 5.58 -15.38
C GLU A 26 -4.47 6.63 -14.29
N LEU A 27 -3.31 7.25 -14.39
CA LEU A 27 -2.93 8.36 -13.53
C LEU A 27 -3.23 9.68 -14.25
N GLY A 28 -4.29 10.36 -13.84
CA GLY A 28 -4.72 11.63 -14.42
C GLY A 28 -3.66 12.75 -14.31
N ASP A 29 -3.64 13.67 -15.28
CA ASP A 29 -2.71 14.81 -15.31
C ASP A 29 -2.80 15.69 -14.06
N ARG A 30 -4.02 15.88 -13.53
CA ARG A 30 -4.25 16.64 -12.30
C ARG A 30 -3.57 16.01 -11.10
N VAL A 31 -3.66 14.68 -10.98
CA VAL A 31 -3.03 13.95 -9.88
C VAL A 31 -1.51 14.02 -10.00
N ARG A 32 -0.95 13.80 -11.21
CA ARG A 32 0.49 13.95 -11.44
C ARG A 32 1.01 15.34 -11.07
N ALA A 33 0.30 16.38 -11.48
CA ALA A 33 0.66 17.76 -11.15
C ALA A 33 0.59 18.04 -9.66
N ALA A 34 -0.43 17.51 -8.96
CA ALA A 34 -0.60 17.68 -7.52
C ALA A 34 0.50 16.97 -6.72
N VAL A 35 0.86 15.74 -7.09
CA VAL A 35 1.96 14.99 -6.46
C VAL A 35 3.28 15.75 -6.61
N ARG A 36 3.65 16.20 -7.81
CA ARG A 36 4.87 16.98 -8.04
C ARG A 36 4.88 18.27 -7.22
N ARG A 37 3.78 19.01 -7.23
CA ARG A 37 3.65 20.25 -6.46
C ARG A 37 3.80 20.01 -4.95
N ALA A 38 3.23 18.93 -4.42
CA ALA A 38 3.39 18.56 -3.02
C ALA A 38 4.88 18.30 -2.68
N GLN A 39 5.56 17.53 -3.51
CA GLN A 39 6.99 17.24 -3.36
C GLN A 39 7.86 18.50 -3.46
N GLU A 40 7.58 19.41 -4.39
CA GLU A 40 8.26 20.71 -4.51
C GLU A 40 8.08 21.58 -3.28
N HIS A 41 7.00 21.40 -2.54
CA HIS A 41 6.76 22.10 -1.26
C HIS A 41 7.25 21.33 -0.04
N GLY A 42 7.97 20.21 -0.25
CA GLY A 42 8.58 19.41 0.81
C GLY A 42 7.59 18.50 1.54
N VAL A 43 6.49 18.11 0.90
CA VAL A 43 5.59 17.04 1.36
C VAL A 43 6.03 15.76 0.67
N HIS A 44 6.35 14.73 1.46
CA HIS A 44 6.64 13.41 0.91
C HIS A 44 5.35 12.74 0.41
N VAL A 45 5.44 11.97 -0.66
CA VAL A 45 4.35 11.15 -1.15
C VAL A 45 4.84 9.72 -1.29
N ALA A 46 4.18 8.80 -0.60
CA ALA A 46 4.46 7.36 -0.67
C ALA A 46 3.29 6.63 -1.34
N PHE A 47 3.61 5.65 -2.15
CA PHE A 47 2.66 4.82 -2.88
C PHE A 47 2.58 3.44 -2.22
N VAL A 48 1.41 3.08 -1.67
CA VAL A 48 1.23 1.87 -0.85
C VAL A 48 0.15 1.01 -1.48
N THR A 49 0.52 -0.04 -2.18
CA THR A 49 -0.39 -0.77 -3.07
C THR A 49 -0.34 -2.29 -2.91
N GLY A 50 -1.45 -2.94 -3.27
CA GLY A 50 -1.49 -4.40 -3.49
C GLY A 50 -0.79 -4.84 -4.78
N ARG A 51 -0.52 -3.96 -5.74
CA ARG A 51 0.10 -4.32 -7.02
C ARG A 51 1.49 -4.95 -6.85
N PRO A 52 1.92 -5.82 -7.80
CA PRO A 52 3.30 -6.30 -7.87
C PRO A 52 4.30 -5.15 -8.04
N PHE A 53 5.51 -5.34 -7.49
CA PHE A 53 6.54 -4.29 -7.45
C PHE A 53 6.93 -3.77 -8.83
N ARG A 54 7.25 -4.66 -9.77
CA ARG A 54 7.70 -4.25 -11.13
C ARG A 54 6.64 -3.45 -11.88
N GLU A 55 5.38 -3.83 -11.75
CA GLU A 55 4.25 -3.09 -12.33
C GLU A 55 4.18 -1.68 -11.76
N THR A 56 4.22 -1.58 -10.45
CA THR A 56 4.12 -0.31 -9.74
C THR A 56 5.25 0.64 -10.11
N ILE A 57 6.49 0.20 -10.05
CA ILE A 57 7.67 1.03 -10.40
C ILE A 57 7.63 1.45 -11.88
N SER A 58 7.25 0.54 -12.78
CA SER A 58 7.13 0.84 -14.20
C SER A 58 6.05 1.90 -14.47
N MET A 59 4.90 1.78 -13.81
CA MET A 59 3.80 2.74 -13.92
C MET A 59 4.22 4.13 -13.39
N LEU A 60 4.81 4.20 -12.20
CA LEU A 60 5.27 5.45 -11.62
C LEU A 60 6.35 6.12 -12.48
N ALA A 61 7.29 5.34 -13.02
CA ALA A 61 8.33 5.85 -13.90
C ALA A 61 7.76 6.44 -15.20
N ARG A 62 6.78 5.76 -15.82
CA ARG A 62 6.06 6.29 -17.00
C ARG A 62 5.32 7.58 -16.70
N ALA A 63 4.75 7.70 -15.48
CA ALA A 63 4.09 8.91 -15.03
C ALA A 63 5.08 10.04 -14.64
N GLY A 64 6.38 9.74 -14.59
CA GLY A 64 7.42 10.66 -14.13
C GLY A 64 7.26 11.03 -12.65
N LEU A 65 6.74 10.09 -11.83
CA LEU A 65 6.60 10.22 -10.39
C LEU A 65 7.68 9.41 -9.68
N ARG A 66 8.10 9.90 -8.53
CA ARG A 66 9.03 9.22 -7.62
C ARG A 66 8.52 9.35 -6.21
N GLY A 67 8.80 8.35 -5.38
CA GLY A 67 8.43 8.32 -3.97
C GLY A 67 8.72 6.95 -3.40
N PHE A 68 8.76 6.84 -2.09
CA PHE A 68 8.76 5.53 -1.46
C PHE A 68 7.58 4.71 -1.96
N THR A 69 7.83 3.45 -2.25
CA THR A 69 6.82 2.55 -2.81
C THR A 69 6.76 1.27 -1.99
N ALA A 70 5.60 1.02 -1.40
CA ALA A 70 5.30 -0.25 -0.75
C ALA A 70 4.38 -1.06 -1.66
N ALA A 71 4.90 -2.13 -2.23
CA ALA A 71 4.19 -3.04 -3.13
C ALA A 71 3.76 -4.33 -2.42
N SER A 72 2.86 -5.09 -3.05
CA SER A 72 2.34 -6.36 -2.51
C SER A 72 1.86 -6.23 -1.06
N ASN A 73 1.03 -5.18 -0.79
CA ASN A 73 0.52 -4.82 0.54
C ASN A 73 1.61 -4.58 1.59
N GLY A 74 2.75 -4.03 1.20
CA GLY A 74 3.86 -3.75 2.12
C GLY A 74 4.88 -4.87 2.28
N ALA A 75 4.72 -5.98 1.55
CA ALA A 75 5.71 -7.06 1.55
C ALA A 75 7.05 -6.64 0.96
N LEU A 76 7.08 -5.60 0.11
CA LEU A 76 8.30 -5.05 -0.45
C LEU A 76 8.24 -3.52 -0.43
N ILE A 77 9.29 -2.88 0.10
CA ILE A 77 9.41 -1.41 0.11
C ILE A 77 10.67 -0.99 -0.62
N SER A 78 10.53 -0.03 -1.52
CA SER A 78 11.65 0.64 -2.17
C SER A 78 11.69 2.13 -1.84
N ASP A 79 12.88 2.72 -1.92
CA ASP A 79 13.08 4.16 -1.82
C ASP A 79 12.67 4.89 -3.13
N GLU A 80 12.79 6.21 -3.13
CA GLU A 80 12.45 7.09 -4.26
C GLU A 80 13.26 6.79 -5.54
N GLY A 81 14.42 6.13 -5.41
CA GLY A 81 15.26 5.66 -6.51
C GLY A 81 14.87 4.28 -7.04
N GLY A 82 13.90 3.61 -6.41
CA GLY A 82 13.49 2.24 -6.76
C GLY A 82 14.39 1.15 -6.17
N ARG A 83 15.32 1.50 -5.26
CA ARG A 83 16.16 0.52 -4.56
C ARG A 83 15.33 -0.15 -3.45
N ILE A 84 15.30 -1.47 -3.43
CA ILE A 84 14.61 -2.26 -2.39
C ILE A 84 15.30 -2.02 -1.05
N ARG A 85 14.52 -1.64 -0.04
CA ARG A 85 14.95 -1.32 1.33
C ARG A 85 14.40 -2.31 2.34
N TYR A 86 13.28 -2.94 2.05
CA TYR A 86 12.65 -3.93 2.91
C TYR A 86 11.96 -4.98 2.07
N GLU A 87 12.01 -6.23 2.52
CA GLU A 87 11.31 -7.35 1.89
C GLU A 87 10.87 -8.34 2.97
N GLN A 88 9.58 -8.67 2.97
CA GLN A 88 8.99 -9.69 3.82
C GLN A 88 8.39 -10.78 2.95
N VAL A 89 8.99 -11.96 2.98
CA VAL A 89 8.62 -13.09 2.12
C VAL A 89 8.05 -14.25 2.89
N LEU A 90 7.22 -15.02 2.23
CA LEU A 90 6.91 -16.39 2.62
C LEU A 90 8.09 -17.27 2.20
N THR A 91 8.61 -18.05 3.13
CA THR A 91 9.65 -19.05 2.84
C THR A 91 9.08 -20.20 1.99
N ALA A 92 9.93 -21.02 1.39
CA ALA A 92 9.47 -22.20 0.65
C ALA A 92 8.57 -23.12 1.50
N ALA A 93 8.93 -23.29 2.79
CA ALA A 93 8.15 -24.11 3.71
C ALA A 93 6.78 -23.49 4.01
N SER A 94 6.71 -22.19 4.35
CA SER A 94 5.45 -21.53 4.70
C SER A 94 4.54 -21.37 3.47
N ALA A 95 5.08 -20.97 2.31
CA ALA A 95 4.31 -20.87 1.07
C ALA A 95 3.77 -22.23 0.60
N GLY A 96 4.61 -23.28 0.64
CA GLY A 96 4.21 -24.63 0.29
C GLY A 96 3.11 -25.16 1.20
N TRP A 97 3.28 -24.99 2.51
CA TRP A 97 2.27 -25.36 3.50
C TRP A 97 0.94 -24.63 3.26
N ALA A 98 0.99 -23.32 3.01
CA ALA A 98 -0.22 -22.52 2.74
C ALA A 98 -0.96 -23.02 1.47
N VAL A 99 -0.23 -23.27 0.37
CA VAL A 99 -0.81 -23.78 -0.88
C VAL A 99 -1.50 -25.14 -0.66
N GLU A 100 -0.84 -26.08 0.05
CA GLU A 100 -1.43 -27.39 0.37
C GLU A 100 -2.68 -27.25 1.24
N ARG A 101 -2.65 -26.41 2.27
CA ARG A 101 -3.80 -26.16 3.15
C ARG A 101 -4.97 -25.53 2.41
N LEU A 102 -4.71 -24.55 1.54
CA LEU A 102 -5.75 -23.89 0.73
C LEU A 102 -6.43 -24.88 -0.21
N ARG A 103 -5.67 -25.71 -0.92
CA ARG A 103 -6.20 -26.72 -1.83
C ARG A 103 -7.00 -27.80 -1.10
N ALA A 104 -6.54 -28.24 0.07
CA ALA A 104 -7.22 -29.27 0.87
C ALA A 104 -8.46 -28.74 1.59
N GLY A 105 -8.41 -27.53 2.16
CA GLY A 105 -9.46 -26.99 3.04
C GLY A 105 -10.57 -26.22 2.31
N ILE A 106 -10.23 -25.50 1.23
CA ILE A 106 -11.22 -24.71 0.48
C ILE A 106 -11.68 -25.48 -0.79
N GLY A 107 -10.79 -26.28 -1.40
CA GLY A 107 -11.03 -26.99 -2.66
C GLY A 107 -11.17 -26.03 -3.84
N SER A 108 -11.06 -26.53 -5.05
CA SER A 108 -11.28 -25.78 -6.31
C SER A 108 -10.67 -24.36 -6.36
N VAL A 109 -9.55 -24.15 -5.67
CA VAL A 109 -8.83 -22.87 -5.70
C VAL A 109 -7.74 -22.91 -6.75
N SER A 110 -7.61 -21.82 -7.49
CA SER A 110 -6.48 -21.55 -8.38
C SER A 110 -5.54 -20.59 -7.68
N ILE A 111 -4.26 -20.90 -7.70
CA ILE A 111 -3.22 -20.15 -6.98
C ILE A 111 -2.38 -19.33 -7.97
N GLY A 112 -2.05 -18.11 -7.59
CA GLY A 112 -0.95 -17.34 -8.14
C GLY A 112 0.15 -17.16 -7.09
N ALA A 113 1.40 -17.07 -7.50
CA ALA A 113 2.53 -16.74 -6.65
C ALA A 113 3.26 -15.50 -7.19
N VAL A 114 3.51 -14.52 -6.35
CA VAL A 114 4.14 -13.23 -6.70
C VAL A 114 5.47 -13.13 -5.98
N SER A 115 6.55 -12.88 -6.73
CA SER A 115 7.86 -12.50 -6.21
C SER A 115 8.19 -11.04 -6.57
N ALA A 116 9.38 -10.56 -6.23
CA ALA A 116 9.85 -9.23 -6.67
C ALA A 116 10.05 -9.17 -8.19
N GLU A 117 10.42 -10.28 -8.82
CA GLU A 117 10.80 -10.34 -10.23
C GLU A 117 9.69 -10.85 -11.14
N GLU A 118 8.85 -11.76 -10.68
CA GLU A 118 7.90 -12.46 -11.54
C GLU A 118 6.62 -12.89 -10.82
N LEU A 119 5.62 -13.19 -11.62
CA LEU A 119 4.34 -13.77 -11.24
C LEU A 119 4.18 -15.13 -11.94
N ALA A 120 3.77 -16.16 -11.21
CA ALA A 120 3.32 -17.43 -11.77
C ALA A 120 1.86 -17.69 -11.40
N LEU A 121 1.10 -18.27 -12.31
CA LEU A 121 -0.31 -18.61 -12.11
C LEU A 121 -0.56 -20.09 -12.39
N ASP A 122 -1.47 -20.70 -11.65
CA ASP A 122 -1.99 -22.02 -12.00
C ASP A 122 -2.67 -21.99 -13.38
N PRO A 123 -2.65 -23.08 -14.16
CA PRO A 123 -3.23 -23.11 -15.50
C PRO A 123 -4.73 -22.79 -15.55
N ASP A 124 -5.43 -23.02 -14.45
CA ASP A 124 -6.88 -22.78 -14.30
C ASP A 124 -7.18 -21.44 -13.60
N PHE A 125 -6.16 -20.57 -13.39
CA PHE A 125 -6.40 -19.23 -12.85
C PHE A 125 -7.27 -18.43 -13.83
N PRO A 126 -8.26 -17.64 -13.35
CA PRO A 126 -9.21 -16.95 -14.21
C PRO A 126 -8.52 -16.12 -15.29
N ALA A 127 -8.79 -16.44 -16.57
CA ALA A 127 -8.06 -15.88 -17.72
C ALA A 127 -8.25 -14.36 -17.88
N ASP A 128 -9.39 -13.84 -17.48
CA ASP A 128 -9.69 -12.41 -17.47
C ASP A 128 -8.83 -11.65 -16.48
N LEU A 129 -8.51 -12.26 -15.33
CA LEU A 129 -7.55 -11.70 -14.35
C LEU A 129 -6.10 -11.87 -14.82
N ALA A 130 -5.76 -13.05 -15.34
CA ALA A 130 -4.42 -13.34 -15.85
C ALA A 130 -4.01 -12.37 -16.99
N SER A 131 -4.97 -11.92 -17.80
CA SER A 131 -4.70 -10.98 -18.90
C SER A 131 -4.12 -9.65 -18.44
N ASN A 132 -4.46 -9.19 -17.22
CA ASN A 132 -3.97 -7.94 -16.65
C ASN A 132 -2.48 -8.00 -16.29
N TRP A 133 -1.94 -9.21 -16.09
CA TRP A 133 -0.55 -9.42 -15.66
C TRP A 133 0.31 -10.12 -16.70
N ARG A 134 -0.14 -10.15 -17.96
CA ARG A 134 0.52 -10.90 -19.03
C ARG A 134 2.02 -10.57 -19.16
N ASP A 135 2.37 -9.30 -19.02
CA ASP A 135 3.76 -8.83 -19.12
C ASP A 135 4.62 -9.14 -17.88
N GLN A 136 4.00 -9.66 -16.83
CA GLN A 136 4.66 -10.00 -15.56
C GLN A 136 4.78 -11.50 -15.34
N LEU A 137 4.09 -12.30 -16.18
CA LEU A 137 4.17 -13.75 -16.11
C LEU A 137 5.60 -14.18 -16.39
N GLY A 138 6.19 -14.88 -15.41
CA GLY A 138 7.48 -15.54 -15.56
C GLY A 138 7.35 -16.83 -16.35
N ALA A 139 8.51 -17.43 -16.66
CA ALA A 139 8.59 -18.75 -17.28
C ALA A 139 8.35 -19.89 -16.27
N GLY A 140 8.40 -19.60 -14.96
CA GLY A 140 8.22 -20.55 -13.88
C GLY A 140 6.76 -20.89 -13.60
N SER A 141 6.54 -22.02 -12.97
CA SER A 141 5.24 -22.44 -12.43
C SER A 141 5.08 -21.97 -10.97
N VAL A 142 3.84 -21.98 -10.44
CA VAL A 142 3.58 -21.72 -9.00
C VAL A 142 4.44 -22.59 -8.10
N PRO A 143 4.58 -23.94 -8.33
CA PRO A 143 5.51 -24.76 -7.56
C PRO A 143 6.98 -24.33 -7.66
N ASP A 144 7.43 -23.77 -8.79
CA ASP A 144 8.80 -23.30 -8.93
C ASP A 144 9.07 -22.06 -8.08
N LEU A 145 8.17 -21.06 -8.14
CA LEU A 145 8.26 -19.86 -7.30
C LEU A 145 8.19 -20.22 -5.81
N VAL A 146 7.28 -21.10 -5.42
CA VAL A 146 7.14 -21.54 -4.03
C VAL A 146 8.41 -22.22 -3.55
N ARG A 147 9.02 -23.11 -4.34
CA ARG A 147 10.31 -23.73 -4.01
C ARG A 147 11.46 -22.75 -3.90
N GLY A 148 11.42 -21.66 -4.68
CA GLY A 148 12.39 -20.58 -4.61
C GLY A 148 12.38 -19.81 -3.28
N GLY A 149 11.25 -19.83 -2.54
CA GLY A 149 11.15 -19.33 -1.17
C GLY A 149 11.20 -17.80 -1.04
N ARG A 150 10.93 -17.07 -2.10
CA ARG A 150 10.87 -15.60 -2.10
C ARG A 150 9.50 -15.09 -2.58
N VAL A 151 8.43 -15.70 -2.06
CA VAL A 151 7.05 -15.35 -2.41
C VAL A 151 6.61 -14.17 -1.53
N LEU A 152 6.34 -13.04 -2.14
CA LEU A 152 5.80 -11.85 -1.45
C LEU A 152 4.35 -12.07 -1.05
N LYS A 153 3.56 -12.69 -1.94
CA LYS A 153 2.17 -13.08 -1.67
C LYS A 153 1.69 -14.20 -2.59
N LEU A 154 0.69 -14.93 -2.12
CA LEU A 154 -0.11 -15.83 -2.94
C LEU A 154 -1.42 -15.12 -3.32
N LEU A 155 -1.89 -15.34 -4.54
CA LEU A 155 -3.22 -14.97 -5.01
C LEU A 155 -4.09 -16.23 -4.96
N VAL A 156 -5.30 -16.12 -4.41
CA VAL A 156 -6.20 -17.26 -4.23
C VAL A 156 -7.54 -16.94 -4.87
N ALA A 157 -7.80 -17.48 -6.04
CA ALA A 157 -9.05 -17.33 -6.76
C ALA A 157 -9.92 -18.58 -6.61
N HIS A 158 -11.24 -18.39 -6.63
CA HIS A 158 -12.21 -19.49 -6.61
C HIS A 158 -13.28 -19.26 -7.68
N PRO A 159 -13.70 -20.30 -8.43
CA PRO A 159 -14.56 -20.13 -9.60
C PRO A 159 -15.99 -19.64 -9.28
N ARG A 160 -16.44 -19.78 -8.03
CA ARG A 160 -17.83 -19.49 -7.64
C ARG A 160 -17.99 -18.64 -6.38
N ARG A 161 -16.91 -18.35 -5.66
CA ARG A 161 -16.96 -17.59 -4.41
C ARG A 161 -16.11 -16.33 -4.54
N SER A 162 -16.62 -15.23 -4.04
CA SER A 162 -15.88 -13.98 -3.97
C SER A 162 -14.78 -14.01 -2.90
N ALA A 163 -13.85 -13.09 -2.99
CA ALA A 163 -12.80 -12.92 -1.98
C ALA A 163 -13.38 -12.68 -0.57
N GLY A 164 -14.40 -11.82 -0.46
CA GLY A 164 -15.05 -11.55 0.83
C GLY A 164 -15.68 -12.78 1.47
N GLU A 165 -16.31 -13.69 0.66
CA GLU A 165 -16.89 -14.94 1.16
C GLU A 165 -15.84 -15.97 1.60
N LEU A 166 -14.60 -15.84 1.12
CA LEU A 166 -13.52 -16.76 1.45
C LEU A 166 -12.63 -16.26 2.60
N ALA A 167 -12.59 -14.96 2.83
CA ALA A 167 -11.60 -14.32 3.69
C ALA A 167 -11.53 -14.91 5.11
N ALA A 168 -12.66 -14.98 5.80
CA ALA A 168 -12.71 -15.48 7.17
C ALA A 168 -12.27 -16.95 7.28
N ALA A 169 -12.82 -17.82 6.41
CA ALA A 169 -12.49 -19.24 6.39
C ALA A 169 -11.01 -19.48 6.01
N THR A 170 -10.47 -18.66 5.12
CA THR A 170 -9.05 -18.74 4.73
C THR A 170 -8.14 -18.30 5.88
N ALA A 171 -8.48 -17.21 6.58
CA ALA A 171 -7.72 -16.75 7.74
C ALA A 171 -7.73 -17.78 8.88
N GLU A 172 -8.88 -18.39 9.19
CA GLU A 172 -8.97 -19.46 10.17
C GLU A 172 -8.13 -20.69 9.77
N LEU A 173 -8.18 -21.06 8.48
CA LEU A 173 -7.46 -22.21 7.94
C LEU A 173 -5.93 -22.06 8.02
N LEU A 174 -5.40 -20.87 7.75
CA LEU A 174 -3.97 -20.57 7.68
C LEU A 174 -3.39 -20.14 9.04
N GLY A 175 -4.20 -19.58 9.94
CA GLY A 175 -3.77 -19.11 11.25
C GLY A 175 -3.03 -17.77 11.22
N GLU A 176 -2.49 -17.39 12.38
CA GLU A 176 -1.97 -16.05 12.66
C GLU A 176 -0.64 -15.71 11.97
N ASP A 177 0.04 -16.67 11.37
CA ASP A 177 1.31 -16.43 10.67
C ASP A 177 1.10 -15.81 9.28
N PHE A 178 -0.14 -15.75 8.81
CA PHE A 178 -0.51 -15.23 7.51
C PHE A 178 -1.46 -14.05 7.62
N ALA A 179 -1.22 -13.04 6.80
CA ALA A 179 -2.18 -11.99 6.51
C ALA A 179 -3.06 -12.43 5.33
N VAL A 180 -4.37 -12.41 5.53
CA VAL A 180 -5.38 -12.69 4.49
C VAL A 180 -6.17 -11.43 4.25
N THR A 181 -6.07 -10.87 3.05
CA THR A 181 -6.75 -9.64 2.67
C THR A 181 -7.22 -9.71 1.21
N TYR A 182 -7.84 -8.64 0.73
CA TYR A 182 -8.20 -8.49 -0.67
C TYR A 182 -8.30 -7.00 -1.05
N SER A 183 -7.83 -6.69 -2.25
CA SER A 183 -7.97 -5.41 -2.93
C SER A 183 -8.99 -5.47 -4.08
N THR A 184 -9.61 -6.63 -4.27
CA THR A 184 -10.62 -6.90 -5.30
C THR A 184 -11.58 -7.99 -4.81
N THR A 185 -12.77 -8.03 -5.33
CA THR A 185 -13.76 -9.09 -5.02
C THR A 185 -13.44 -10.46 -5.64
N ARG A 186 -12.42 -10.54 -6.52
CA ARG A 186 -12.16 -11.69 -7.39
C ARG A 186 -11.17 -12.70 -6.83
N PHE A 187 -10.23 -12.27 -5.99
CA PHE A 187 -9.22 -13.13 -5.36
C PHE A 187 -8.79 -12.60 -4.01
N LEU A 188 -8.35 -13.50 -3.15
CA LEU A 188 -7.66 -13.17 -1.91
C LEU A 188 -6.16 -12.98 -2.16
N GLU A 189 -5.54 -12.25 -1.26
CA GLU A 189 -4.10 -12.09 -1.16
C GLU A 189 -3.66 -12.66 0.19
N VAL A 190 -2.73 -13.60 0.15
CA VAL A 190 -2.17 -14.27 1.33
C VAL A 190 -0.68 -13.96 1.39
N SER A 191 -0.25 -13.30 2.43
CA SER A 191 1.15 -12.89 2.63
C SER A 191 1.63 -13.24 4.04
N HIS A 192 2.87 -12.96 4.33
CA HIS A 192 3.38 -13.05 5.69
C HIS A 192 2.64 -12.03 6.58
N ARG A 193 2.33 -12.39 7.84
CA ARG A 193 1.56 -11.55 8.75
C ARG A 193 2.13 -10.14 8.98
N ALA A 194 3.46 -9.98 8.83
CA ALA A 194 4.13 -8.69 8.97
C ALA A 194 4.10 -7.85 7.67
N ALA A 195 3.56 -8.40 6.58
CA ALA A 195 3.38 -7.68 5.32
C ALA A 195 1.98 -7.05 5.30
N ASP A 196 1.84 -5.87 5.85
CA ASP A 196 0.64 -5.06 5.77
C ASP A 196 0.96 -3.59 5.45
N LYS A 197 -0.02 -2.87 4.91
CA LYS A 197 0.16 -1.48 4.51
C LYS A 197 0.45 -0.54 5.68
N GLY A 198 0.02 -0.88 6.90
CA GLY A 198 0.28 -0.10 8.10
C GLY A 198 1.74 -0.18 8.53
N VAL A 199 2.30 -1.40 8.58
CA VAL A 199 3.73 -1.61 8.85
C VAL A 199 4.58 -0.91 7.79
N ALA A 200 4.18 -0.96 6.51
CA ALA A 200 4.88 -0.26 5.45
C ALA A 200 4.91 1.26 5.66
N VAL A 201 3.80 1.86 6.09
CA VAL A 201 3.74 3.30 6.40
C VAL A 201 4.63 3.65 7.58
N GLU A 202 4.67 2.84 8.63
CA GLU A 202 5.57 3.05 9.77
C GLU A 202 7.04 3.04 9.35
N LEU A 203 7.45 2.02 8.56
CA LEU A 203 8.81 1.89 8.07
C LEU A 203 9.21 3.06 7.15
N ILE A 204 8.29 3.52 6.29
CA ILE A 204 8.52 4.67 5.40
C ILE A 204 8.60 5.97 6.21
N ALA A 205 7.72 6.18 7.17
CA ALA A 205 7.72 7.35 8.04
C ALA A 205 9.01 7.44 8.86
N ASP A 206 9.45 6.30 9.43
CA ASP A 206 10.72 6.19 10.16
C ASP A 206 11.92 6.54 9.25
N ALA A 207 11.96 5.98 8.04
CA ALA A 207 12.99 6.28 7.06
C ALA A 207 13.09 7.75 6.67
N LEU A 208 11.93 8.41 6.59
CA LEU A 208 11.82 9.83 6.28
C LEU A 208 11.93 10.71 7.53
N GLN A 209 12.05 10.12 8.73
CA GLN A 209 12.02 10.81 10.02
C GLN A 209 10.77 11.69 10.19
N VAL A 210 9.62 11.19 9.73
CA VAL A 210 8.32 11.82 9.85
C VAL A 210 7.53 11.17 10.99
N GLU A 211 7.07 11.98 11.94
CA GLU A 211 6.18 11.51 13.00
C GLU A 211 4.85 11.00 12.42
N LEU A 212 4.37 9.85 12.88
CA LEU A 212 3.10 9.27 12.39
C LEU A 212 1.91 10.22 12.54
N SER A 213 1.91 11.08 13.55
CA SER A 213 0.92 12.15 13.73
C SER A 213 0.85 13.16 12.57
N ARG A 214 1.88 13.19 11.73
CA ARG A 214 2.01 14.07 10.55
C ARG A 214 1.90 13.32 9.22
N VAL A 215 1.40 12.07 9.27
CA VAL A 215 1.13 11.23 8.10
C VAL A 215 -0.36 11.23 7.81
N ALA A 216 -0.75 11.56 6.58
CA ALA A 216 -2.08 11.29 6.06
C ALA A 216 -2.05 9.98 5.27
N CYS A 217 -2.93 9.03 5.62
CA CYS A 217 -3.09 7.77 4.91
C CYS A 217 -4.40 7.80 4.13
N VAL A 218 -4.35 7.47 2.83
CA VAL A 218 -5.50 7.55 1.92
C VAL A 218 -5.77 6.19 1.28
N GLY A 219 -7.01 5.72 1.35
CA GLY A 219 -7.39 4.42 0.78
C GLY A 219 -8.87 4.28 0.51
N ASP A 220 -9.26 3.13 -0.05
CA ASP A 220 -10.65 2.82 -0.43
C ASP A 220 -11.10 1.39 -0.06
N MET A 221 -10.18 0.42 0.13
CA MET A 221 -10.51 -0.99 0.34
C MET A 221 -10.07 -1.49 1.74
N PRO A 222 -10.61 -2.62 2.22
CA PRO A 222 -10.28 -3.16 3.55
C PRO A 222 -8.79 -3.40 3.82
N ASN A 223 -7.97 -3.67 2.80
CA ASN A 223 -6.51 -3.79 2.93
C ASN A 223 -5.81 -2.46 3.27
N ASP A 224 -6.54 -1.32 3.23
CA ASP A 224 -6.04 -0.01 3.63
C ASP A 224 -6.28 0.29 5.11
N LEU A 225 -7.20 -0.42 5.76
CA LEU A 225 -7.52 -0.20 7.17
C LEU A 225 -6.29 -0.22 8.09
N PRO A 226 -5.31 -1.13 7.91
CA PRO A 226 -4.09 -1.08 8.71
C PRO A 226 -3.32 0.24 8.58
N MET A 227 -3.14 0.79 7.38
CA MET A 227 -2.42 2.07 7.21
C MET A 227 -3.25 3.27 7.68
N LEU A 228 -4.57 3.26 7.48
CA LEU A 228 -5.47 4.29 8.00
C LEU A 228 -5.41 4.36 9.54
N GLY A 229 -5.26 3.21 10.20
CA GLY A 229 -5.13 3.13 11.66
C GLY A 229 -3.77 3.60 12.21
N ARG A 230 -2.74 3.75 11.37
CA ARG A 230 -1.37 4.14 11.77
C ARG A 230 -1.09 5.62 11.57
N GLY A 231 -1.64 6.23 10.53
CA GLY A 231 -1.46 7.66 10.27
C GLY A 231 -2.16 8.56 11.29
N GLY A 232 -1.67 9.81 11.39
CA GLY A 232 -2.32 10.86 12.19
C GLY A 232 -3.62 11.37 11.57
N LEU A 233 -3.83 11.14 10.27
CA LEU A 233 -5.06 11.49 9.54
C LEU A 233 -5.46 10.34 8.63
N ALA A 234 -6.56 9.68 8.94
CA ALA A 234 -7.17 8.67 8.11
C ALA A 234 -8.10 9.32 7.07
N VAL A 235 -7.85 9.07 5.79
CA VAL A 235 -8.60 9.67 4.69
C VAL A 235 -9.20 8.58 3.80
N ALA A 236 -10.47 8.68 3.48
CA ALA A 236 -11.15 7.84 2.50
C ALA A 236 -11.53 8.65 1.27
N VAL A 237 -11.42 8.05 0.08
CA VAL A 237 -12.11 8.56 -1.11
C VAL A 237 -13.60 8.25 -1.02
N ALA A 238 -14.47 9.07 -1.63
CA ALA A 238 -15.91 8.91 -1.51
C ALA A 238 -16.46 7.61 -2.16
N ASN A 239 -15.69 6.96 -3.01
CA ASN A 239 -16.01 5.64 -3.57
C ASN A 239 -15.51 4.46 -2.72
N ALA A 240 -14.96 4.72 -1.53
CA ALA A 240 -14.42 3.68 -0.66
C ALA A 240 -15.51 2.75 -0.11
N ALA A 241 -15.08 1.55 0.29
CA ALA A 241 -15.95 0.58 0.98
C ALA A 241 -16.46 1.14 2.31
N ASP A 242 -17.65 0.74 2.73
CA ASP A 242 -18.31 1.21 3.95
C ASP A 242 -17.42 1.12 5.20
N SER A 243 -16.65 0.04 5.32
CA SER A 243 -15.72 -0.16 6.45
C SER A 243 -14.59 0.87 6.46
N VAL A 244 -14.16 1.33 5.30
CA VAL A 244 -13.10 2.33 5.14
C VAL A 244 -13.68 3.73 5.39
N LEU A 245 -14.86 4.02 4.85
CA LEU A 245 -15.58 5.27 5.14
C LEU A 245 -15.83 5.44 6.64
N ALA A 246 -16.21 4.36 7.33
CA ALA A 246 -16.45 4.38 8.78
C ALA A 246 -15.18 4.58 9.61
N ALA A 247 -14.01 4.23 9.08
CA ALA A 247 -12.71 4.38 9.77
C ALA A 247 -12.01 5.72 9.48
N ALA A 248 -12.50 6.50 8.50
CA ALA A 248 -11.87 7.72 8.06
C ALA A 248 -12.20 8.93 8.95
N ASP A 249 -11.20 9.77 9.20
CA ASP A 249 -11.38 11.10 9.83
C ASP A 249 -11.86 12.13 8.80
N LEU A 250 -11.53 11.92 7.51
CA LEU A 250 -11.87 12.82 6.40
C LEU A 250 -12.26 12.02 5.17
N VAL A 251 -13.34 12.42 4.51
CA VAL A 251 -13.74 11.90 3.21
C VAL A 251 -13.46 12.96 2.14
N ILE A 252 -12.70 12.56 1.11
CA ILE A 252 -12.38 13.41 -0.05
C ILE A 252 -13.19 12.96 -1.27
N PRO A 253 -13.26 13.76 -2.36
CA PRO A 253 -13.92 13.34 -3.59
C PRO A 253 -13.45 11.98 -4.09
N THR A 254 -14.22 11.37 -4.99
CA THR A 254 -13.91 10.08 -5.58
C THR A 254 -12.56 10.10 -6.32
N ASN A 255 -12.01 8.93 -6.60
CA ASN A 255 -10.83 8.78 -7.46
C ASN A 255 -11.06 9.39 -8.85
N GLU A 256 -12.25 9.21 -9.44
CA GLU A 256 -12.64 9.80 -10.72
C GLU A 256 -12.66 11.33 -10.70
N GLU A 257 -12.98 11.92 -9.55
CA GLU A 257 -12.95 13.37 -9.31
C GLU A 257 -11.58 13.86 -8.84
N HIS A 258 -10.57 12.95 -8.86
CA HIS A 258 -9.20 13.24 -8.43
C HIS A 258 -9.10 13.68 -6.96
N GLY A 259 -9.77 12.99 -6.05
CA GLY A 259 -9.85 13.32 -4.63
C GLY A 259 -8.49 13.49 -3.97
N VAL A 260 -7.51 12.59 -4.26
CA VAL A 260 -6.15 12.70 -3.71
C VAL A 260 -5.46 13.98 -4.16
N ALA A 261 -5.67 14.45 -5.40
CA ALA A 261 -5.13 15.74 -5.83
C ALA A 261 -5.71 16.90 -5.02
N THR A 262 -6.99 16.83 -4.67
CA THR A 262 -7.66 17.84 -3.81
C THR A 262 -7.04 17.85 -2.39
N LEU A 263 -6.75 16.69 -1.83
CA LEU A 263 -6.06 16.58 -0.54
C LEU A 263 -4.64 17.18 -0.60
N LEU A 264 -3.85 16.78 -1.62
CA LEU A 264 -2.48 17.27 -1.80
C LEU A 264 -2.44 18.80 -1.96
N ASP A 265 -3.38 19.36 -2.72
CA ASP A 265 -3.52 20.82 -2.87
C ASP A 265 -3.79 21.49 -1.52
N ALA A 266 -4.69 20.93 -0.71
CA ALA A 266 -5.02 21.46 0.62
C ALA A 266 -3.82 21.39 1.58
N VAL A 267 -3.05 20.30 1.55
CA VAL A 267 -1.82 20.14 2.33
C VAL A 267 -0.76 21.19 1.92
N VAL A 268 -0.60 21.43 0.62
CA VAL A 268 0.33 22.45 0.11
C VAL A 268 -0.08 23.85 0.57
N GLU A 269 -1.36 24.21 0.48
CA GLU A 269 -1.84 25.51 0.92
C GLU A 269 -1.69 25.71 2.44
N GLN A 270 -1.97 24.68 3.25
CA GLN A 270 -1.70 24.70 4.69
C GLN A 270 -0.22 24.99 4.98
N ARG A 271 0.68 24.31 4.25
CA ARG A 271 2.13 24.45 4.44
C ARG A 271 2.63 25.84 4.03
N LYS A 272 2.09 26.40 2.95
CA LYS A 272 2.37 27.81 2.56
C LYS A 272 1.94 28.80 3.62
N ALA A 273 0.72 28.65 4.15
CA ALA A 273 0.21 29.52 5.21
C ALA A 273 1.07 29.44 6.49
N ALA A 274 1.49 28.24 6.89
CA ALA A 274 2.36 28.05 8.04
C ALA A 274 3.74 28.74 7.85
N ARG A 275 4.33 28.65 6.64
CA ARG A 275 5.60 29.32 6.31
C ARG A 275 5.45 30.86 6.25
N ALA A 276 4.33 31.38 5.78
CA ALA A 276 4.04 32.82 5.79
C ALA A 276 3.94 33.35 7.21
N GLY A 277 3.19 32.70 8.09
CA GLY A 277 3.07 33.07 9.50
C GLY A 277 4.37 32.92 10.31
N ALA A 278 5.27 32.00 9.92
CA ALA A 278 6.58 31.84 10.55
C ALA A 278 7.57 32.95 10.15
N ARG A 279 7.44 33.54 8.96
CA ARG A 279 8.28 34.65 8.49
C ARG A 279 7.97 35.97 9.18
N GLU A 280 6.79 36.12 9.76
CA GLU A 280 6.38 37.28 10.56
C GLU A 280 6.89 37.21 12.01
N ARG A 281 7.43 36.08 12.47
CA ARG A 281 8.04 35.93 13.79
C ARG A 281 9.57 35.92 13.64
N PRO A 282 10.34 36.84 14.21
CA PRO A 282 11.80 36.79 14.18
C PRO A 282 12.27 35.63 15.07
N SER A 283 12.81 34.56 14.47
CA SER A 283 13.46 33.47 15.19
C SER A 283 14.63 32.89 14.39
N ASN A 284 15.71 32.52 15.12
CA ASN A 284 16.89 31.85 14.60
C ASN A 284 16.57 30.58 13.85
N PRO A 285 17.21 30.28 12.70
CA PRO A 285 16.97 29.05 11.97
C PRO A 285 17.53 27.85 12.74
N PRO A 286 16.81 26.72 12.79
CA PRO A 286 17.36 25.47 13.29
C PRO A 286 18.43 24.95 12.32
N PRO A 287 19.43 24.19 12.81
CA PRO A 287 20.48 23.64 11.97
C PRO A 287 19.89 22.66 10.94
N GLN A 288 20.26 22.83 9.68
CA GLN A 288 19.98 21.88 8.61
C GLN A 288 20.79 20.62 8.87
N ARG A 289 20.11 19.49 9.09
CA ARG A 289 20.74 18.16 9.06
C ARG A 289 20.58 17.60 7.66
N GLU A 290 21.69 17.40 6.97
CA GLU A 290 21.75 16.57 5.78
C GLU A 290 21.45 15.12 6.20
N VAL A 291 20.45 14.52 5.58
CA VAL A 291 20.10 13.10 5.77
C VAL A 291 21.02 12.32 4.85
N ASP A 292 22.05 11.70 5.40
CA ASP A 292 22.89 10.75 4.69
C ASP A 292 22.16 9.41 4.57
N CYS A 293 21.60 9.14 3.40
CA CYS A 293 20.90 7.88 3.06
C CYS A 293 21.89 6.80 2.60
N SER A 294 23.13 6.76 3.13
CA SER A 294 24.13 5.79 2.71
C SER A 294 23.90 4.39 3.30
N ASP A 295 23.79 3.43 2.41
CA ASP A 295 24.22 2.02 2.42
C ASP A 295 23.67 0.98 3.40
N SER A 296 22.75 1.24 4.31
CA SER A 296 22.20 0.18 5.16
C SER A 296 20.89 -0.40 4.59
N VAL A 297 20.92 -1.67 4.26
CA VAL A 297 19.70 -2.50 4.15
C VAL A 297 19.14 -2.59 5.56
N TRP A 298 17.90 -2.15 5.79
CA TRP A 298 17.28 -2.29 7.10
C TRP A 298 16.98 -3.75 7.37
N THR A 299 17.81 -4.39 8.18
CA THR A 299 17.47 -5.62 8.86
C THR A 299 16.76 -5.24 10.15
N LEU A 300 15.52 -4.83 10.05
CA LEU A 300 14.65 -4.70 11.22
C LEU A 300 13.91 -6.01 11.40
N GLU A 301 14.07 -6.63 12.55
CA GLU A 301 13.04 -7.56 13.05
C GLU A 301 11.74 -6.75 13.09
N ALA A 302 10.71 -7.23 12.39
CA ALA A 302 9.41 -6.58 12.38
C ALA A 302 8.96 -6.36 13.84
N PRO A 303 8.59 -5.14 14.23
CA PRO A 303 8.06 -4.91 15.57
C PRO A 303 6.85 -5.81 15.79
N ALA A 304 6.70 -6.36 17.00
CA ALA A 304 5.51 -7.11 17.35
C ALA A 304 4.28 -6.22 17.09
N PRO A 305 3.22 -6.73 16.46
CA PRO A 305 2.05 -5.93 16.16
C PRO A 305 1.46 -5.35 17.44
N GLU A 306 1.50 -4.03 17.58
CA GLU A 306 0.74 -3.37 18.63
C GLU A 306 -0.76 -3.50 18.33
N PRO A 307 -1.60 -3.72 19.36
CA PRO A 307 -3.04 -3.82 19.18
C PRO A 307 -3.58 -2.49 18.61
N ILE A 308 -4.40 -2.61 17.57
CA ILE A 308 -5.12 -1.48 16.97
C ILE A 308 -5.77 -0.66 18.08
N ARG A 309 -5.37 0.58 18.26
CA ARG A 309 -5.98 1.50 19.22
C ARG A 309 -7.44 1.69 18.81
N ARG A 310 -8.37 1.01 19.53
CA ARG A 310 -9.79 1.32 19.41
C ARG A 310 -9.99 2.74 19.96
N ARG A 311 -10.30 3.68 19.09
CA ARG A 311 -10.73 5.02 19.51
C ARG A 311 -12.06 4.87 20.27
N PRO A 312 -12.29 5.57 21.41
CA PRO A 312 -13.58 5.52 22.09
C PRO A 312 -14.65 6.07 21.16
N THR A 313 -15.72 5.31 21.00
CA THR A 313 -16.97 5.78 20.38
C THR A 313 -17.56 6.85 21.28
N THR A 314 -17.59 8.11 20.82
CA THR A 314 -18.42 9.18 21.40
C THR A 314 -19.76 9.23 20.69
#